data_51d40ac9f6d6a2ba96e2295515e3fbf8
#
_entry.id   51d40ac9f6d6a2ba96e2295515e3fbf8
#
_cell.length_a   1.000
_cell.length_b   1.000
_cell.length_c   1.000
_cell.angle_alpha   90.00
_cell.angle_beta   90.00
_cell.angle_gamma   90.00
#
_symmetry.space_group_name_H-M   'P 1'
#
loop_
_entity.id
_entity.type
_entity.pdbx_description
1 polymer ?
#
loop_
_entity_poly.entity_id
_entity_poly.type
_entity_poly.pdbx_seq_one_letter_code
_entity_poly.pdbx_strand_id
1 'polypeptide(L)'
;MTNKLWVITLDDICKTIMKDPLKEIINIVGNDHILSLPTELEHYSVDGIKPNLVVFSETIEEISEIMKVASSEHLAITPWGGGTKIGFGRVPDKVDVIVCTARLNRILEHEASDLIATAECGVSLKKFQAELREKNQFLAIDPPHVELGATVGGIIATNDSGPKRLKFGTMRESLIGIKVVKPDGSIVKGGAKVVKNVAGYDLPKLYVGSLGTLGIIVEGTFRLYPIPEASKTYLATFPNLEIFQETVLSILNSSIVPTCFEVLNPDLISAISNNLNLNLKKEKYALAVRIESVEKAVREQISKVKQISEEKNGEGILLKGDIEENLWQEIREFPWRISCDNRTVCKASVLIADVPRVFQAAEELCKKSGLKIYISGRAGNGVLIFAIEVERPFDYAQGSPQEEMLAVVEAIKSLRALVSSLKGTLVIQDAPISIKSQVDVWGDLGTSHKVMEKLKNLFDPYQILNPGRFI
;
A
#
# COMPACT_ATOMS: atom_id res chain seq x y z
N MET A 1 -6.45 -72.72 -16.94
CA MET A 1 -5.57 -71.59 -17.25
C MET A 1 -6.44 -70.45 -17.76
N THR A 2 -6.85 -69.51 -16.88
CA THR A 2 -7.75 -68.38 -17.21
C THR A 2 -6.88 -67.14 -17.36
N ASN A 3 -6.68 -66.71 -18.62
CA ASN A 3 -6.06 -65.43 -18.96
C ASN A 3 -6.96 -64.29 -18.46
N LYS A 4 -6.58 -63.61 -17.37
CA LYS A 4 -7.12 -62.29 -17.06
C LYS A 4 -6.46 -61.27 -17.97
N LEU A 5 -7.15 -60.86 -19.03
CA LEU A 5 -6.82 -59.61 -19.72
C LEU A 5 -7.10 -58.42 -18.79
N TRP A 6 -6.07 -57.70 -18.44
CA TRP A 6 -6.23 -56.38 -17.79
C TRP A 6 -6.74 -55.41 -18.85
N VAL A 7 -8.03 -55.07 -18.74
CA VAL A 7 -8.59 -53.96 -19.55
C VAL A 7 -8.15 -52.67 -18.82
N ILE A 8 -7.08 -52.05 -19.33
CA ILE A 8 -6.71 -50.69 -18.95
C ILE A 8 -7.81 -49.81 -19.54
N THR A 9 -8.62 -49.17 -18.72
CA THR A 9 -9.68 -48.27 -19.15
C THR A 9 -9.06 -46.97 -19.67
N LEU A 10 -9.74 -46.31 -20.62
CA LEU A 10 -9.36 -44.95 -21.06
C LEU A 10 -9.23 -43.99 -19.90
N ASP A 11 -10.00 -44.18 -18.83
CA ASP A 11 -9.89 -43.42 -17.57
C ASP A 11 -8.57 -43.70 -16.83
N ASP A 12 -8.07 -44.94 -16.83
CA ASP A 12 -6.78 -45.27 -16.22
C ASP A 12 -5.61 -44.72 -17.04
N ILE A 13 -5.75 -44.68 -18.35
CA ILE A 13 -4.78 -44.04 -19.26
C ILE A 13 -4.82 -42.52 -19.09
N CYS A 14 -5.99 -41.89 -19.01
CA CYS A 14 -6.14 -40.47 -18.72
C CYS A 14 -5.54 -40.09 -17.37
N LYS A 15 -5.79 -40.86 -16.30
CA LYS A 15 -5.21 -40.61 -14.97
C LYS A 15 -3.69 -40.81 -14.91
N THR A 16 -3.12 -41.69 -15.75
CA THR A 16 -1.67 -41.94 -15.81
C THR A 16 -0.92 -40.92 -16.68
N ILE A 17 -1.63 -40.19 -17.56
CA ILE A 17 -1.07 -39.18 -18.47
C ILE A 17 -1.31 -37.76 -17.95
N MET A 18 -2.24 -37.54 -17.00
CA MET A 18 -2.44 -36.22 -16.42
C MET A 18 -1.20 -35.87 -15.57
N LYS A 19 -0.33 -35.08 -16.14
CA LYS A 19 0.76 -34.41 -15.41
C LYS A 19 0.12 -33.62 -14.26
N ASP A 20 0.59 -33.86 -13.05
CA ASP A 20 0.23 -33.03 -11.90
C ASP A 20 0.92 -31.66 -12.09
N PRO A 21 0.18 -30.58 -12.39
CA PRO A 21 0.80 -29.30 -12.70
C PRO A 21 1.56 -28.71 -11.52
N LEU A 22 1.18 -29.06 -10.27
CA LEU A 22 1.93 -28.63 -9.09
C LEU A 22 3.29 -29.31 -9.03
N LYS A 23 3.40 -30.61 -9.41
CA LYS A 23 4.70 -31.29 -9.51
C LYS A 23 5.59 -30.68 -10.58
N GLU A 24 5.03 -30.24 -11.70
CA GLU A 24 5.80 -29.55 -12.74
C GLU A 24 6.39 -28.24 -12.20
N ILE A 25 5.58 -27.45 -11.48
CA ILE A 25 6.06 -26.23 -10.81
C ILE A 25 7.13 -26.53 -9.75
N ILE A 26 6.97 -27.60 -8.95
CA ILE A 26 7.98 -28.03 -7.96
C ILE A 26 9.31 -28.39 -8.66
N ASN A 27 9.25 -29.06 -9.81
CA ASN A 27 10.45 -29.42 -10.54
C ASN A 27 11.21 -28.20 -11.11
N ILE A 28 10.52 -27.08 -11.37
CA ILE A 28 11.15 -25.84 -11.84
C ILE A 28 12.01 -25.21 -10.73
N VAL A 29 11.48 -25.10 -9.50
CA VAL A 29 12.18 -24.41 -8.41
C VAL A 29 12.97 -25.35 -7.48
N GLY A 30 12.68 -26.64 -7.52
CA GLY A 30 13.24 -27.66 -6.60
C GLY A 30 12.49 -27.77 -5.27
N ASN A 31 12.60 -28.94 -4.63
CA ASN A 31 11.87 -29.25 -3.40
C ASN A 31 12.25 -28.38 -2.21
N ASP A 32 13.47 -27.84 -2.17
CA ASP A 32 13.97 -27.02 -1.06
C ASP A 32 13.39 -25.59 -1.09
N HIS A 33 12.66 -25.23 -2.13
CA HIS A 33 12.14 -23.87 -2.36
C HIS A 33 10.61 -23.81 -2.45
N ILE A 34 9.95 -24.75 -1.76
CA ILE A 34 8.49 -24.79 -1.70
C ILE A 34 7.99 -24.93 -0.27
N LEU A 35 6.73 -24.55 -0.05
CA LEU A 35 5.94 -24.95 1.12
C LEU A 35 4.68 -25.63 0.60
N SER A 36 4.34 -26.77 1.19
CA SER A 36 3.16 -27.56 0.85
C SER A 36 2.43 -28.14 2.06
N LEU A 37 3.02 -28.02 3.26
CA LEU A 37 2.38 -28.49 4.47
C LEU A 37 1.25 -27.55 4.90
N PRO A 38 0.07 -28.06 5.28
CA PRO A 38 -1.09 -27.23 5.64
C PRO A 38 -0.82 -26.17 6.72
N THR A 39 0.05 -26.46 7.69
CA THR A 39 0.44 -25.54 8.76
C THR A 39 1.33 -24.39 8.26
N GLU A 40 2.15 -24.62 7.26
CA GLU A 40 2.99 -23.58 6.64
C GLU A 40 2.16 -22.70 5.71
N LEU A 41 1.26 -23.32 4.93
CA LEU A 41 0.39 -22.65 3.98
C LEU A 41 -0.59 -21.68 4.66
N GLU A 42 -0.92 -21.91 5.95
CA GLU A 42 -1.78 -21.01 6.73
C GLU A 42 -1.25 -19.58 6.75
N HIS A 43 0.07 -19.41 6.91
CA HIS A 43 0.75 -18.11 6.94
C HIS A 43 0.70 -17.36 5.62
N TYR A 44 0.38 -18.06 4.53
CA TYR A 44 0.24 -17.51 3.19
C TYR A 44 -1.23 -17.42 2.73
N SER A 45 -2.16 -17.55 3.66
CA SER A 45 -3.57 -17.36 3.34
C SER A 45 -3.85 -15.92 2.90
N VAL A 46 -4.70 -15.75 1.89
CA VAL A 46 -5.14 -14.46 1.38
C VAL A 46 -6.63 -14.31 1.67
N ASP A 47 -6.99 -13.42 2.59
CA ASP A 47 -8.38 -13.25 3.04
C ASP A 47 -9.05 -14.61 3.35
N GLY A 48 -8.34 -15.48 4.11
CA GLY A 48 -8.83 -16.81 4.53
C GLY A 48 -8.75 -17.92 3.48
N ILE A 49 -8.37 -17.62 2.25
CA ILE A 49 -8.18 -18.63 1.20
C ILE A 49 -6.74 -19.12 1.23
N LYS A 50 -6.55 -20.42 1.50
CA LYS A 50 -5.23 -21.05 1.55
C LYS A 50 -4.77 -21.43 0.15
N PRO A 51 -3.48 -21.24 -0.20
CA PRO A 51 -2.91 -21.78 -1.42
C PRO A 51 -2.74 -23.31 -1.31
N ASN A 52 -2.57 -23.97 -2.46
CA ASN A 52 -2.16 -25.38 -2.54
C ASN A 52 -0.63 -25.51 -2.49
N LEU A 53 0.10 -24.47 -2.89
CA LEU A 53 1.56 -24.45 -2.98
C LEU A 53 2.08 -23.03 -2.84
N VAL A 54 3.20 -22.87 -2.14
CA VAL A 54 4.00 -21.63 -2.15
C VAL A 54 5.36 -21.96 -2.74
N VAL A 55 5.81 -21.17 -3.71
CA VAL A 55 7.12 -21.31 -4.35
C VAL A 55 7.97 -20.07 -4.18
N PHE A 56 9.25 -20.25 -3.90
CA PHE A 56 10.24 -19.19 -3.71
C PHE A 56 11.20 -19.15 -4.89
N SER A 57 10.82 -18.44 -5.94
CA SER A 57 11.64 -18.35 -7.16
C SER A 57 12.90 -17.52 -6.93
N GLU A 58 14.02 -17.99 -7.46
CA GLU A 58 15.33 -17.34 -7.39
C GLU A 58 15.66 -16.55 -8.65
N THR A 59 15.09 -16.97 -9.79
CA THR A 59 15.35 -16.37 -11.10
C THR A 59 14.05 -15.91 -11.78
N ILE A 60 14.19 -14.98 -12.71
CA ILE A 60 13.08 -14.49 -13.53
C ILE A 60 12.61 -15.60 -14.48
N GLU A 61 13.53 -16.43 -14.92
CA GLU A 61 13.29 -17.58 -15.80
C GLU A 61 12.42 -18.64 -15.12
N GLU A 62 12.66 -18.94 -13.82
CA GLU A 62 11.78 -19.81 -13.04
C GLU A 62 10.34 -19.25 -12.99
N ILE A 63 10.17 -17.94 -12.71
CA ILE A 63 8.85 -17.32 -12.71
C ILE A 63 8.22 -17.42 -14.11
N SER A 64 8.99 -17.24 -15.17
CA SER A 64 8.52 -17.38 -16.55
C SER A 64 7.99 -18.79 -16.83
N GLU A 65 8.73 -19.83 -16.45
CA GLU A 65 8.30 -21.23 -16.64
C GLU A 65 7.06 -21.56 -15.76
N ILE A 66 7.03 -21.11 -14.51
CA ILE A 66 5.86 -21.29 -13.65
C ILE A 66 4.62 -20.65 -14.28
N MET A 67 4.73 -19.45 -14.86
CA MET A 67 3.62 -18.76 -15.49
C MET A 67 3.14 -19.48 -16.76
N LYS A 68 4.02 -20.13 -17.53
CA LYS A 68 3.63 -20.96 -18.67
C LYS A 68 2.80 -22.16 -18.23
N VAL A 69 3.23 -22.87 -17.18
CA VAL A 69 2.46 -23.98 -16.59
C VAL A 69 1.11 -23.47 -16.06
N ALA A 70 1.12 -22.38 -15.32
CA ALA A 70 -0.11 -21.80 -14.78
C ALA A 70 -1.10 -21.37 -15.87
N SER A 71 -0.60 -20.83 -16.97
CA SER A 71 -1.42 -20.43 -18.13
C SER A 71 -2.04 -21.61 -18.84
N SER A 72 -1.28 -22.70 -19.05
CA SER A 72 -1.80 -23.91 -19.72
C SER A 72 -2.82 -24.68 -18.87
N GLU A 73 -2.64 -24.68 -17.55
CA GLU A 73 -3.46 -25.44 -16.59
C GLU A 73 -4.49 -24.58 -15.85
N HIS A 74 -4.60 -23.28 -16.19
CA HIS A 74 -5.50 -22.32 -15.58
C HIS A 74 -5.37 -22.23 -14.05
N LEU A 75 -4.15 -22.30 -13.50
CA LEU A 75 -3.90 -22.16 -12.09
C LEU A 75 -3.92 -20.69 -11.65
N ALA A 76 -4.63 -20.41 -10.57
CA ALA A 76 -4.66 -19.08 -9.98
C ALA A 76 -3.36 -18.76 -9.25
N ILE A 77 -2.62 -17.78 -9.75
CA ILE A 77 -1.33 -17.32 -9.22
C ILE A 77 -1.51 -16.04 -8.41
N THR A 78 -0.98 -16.06 -7.20
CA THR A 78 -0.87 -14.85 -6.36
C THR A 78 0.59 -14.47 -6.19
N PRO A 79 1.05 -13.35 -6.77
CA PRO A 79 2.39 -12.80 -6.52
C PRO A 79 2.52 -12.36 -5.07
N TRP A 80 3.65 -12.71 -4.42
CA TRP A 80 3.91 -12.38 -3.03
C TRP A 80 5.29 -11.75 -2.87
N GLY A 81 5.33 -10.53 -2.32
CA GLY A 81 6.58 -9.89 -1.89
C GLY A 81 6.82 -10.12 -0.40
N GLY A 82 6.69 -9.06 0.41
CA GLY A 82 6.72 -9.16 1.87
C GLY A 82 5.38 -9.53 2.53
N GLY A 83 4.32 -9.72 1.77
CA GLY A 83 2.98 -10.05 2.31
C GLY A 83 2.27 -8.92 3.05
N THR A 84 2.93 -7.78 3.27
CA THR A 84 2.49 -6.70 4.16
C THR A 84 1.20 -5.99 3.75
N LYS A 85 0.78 -6.14 2.50
CA LYS A 85 -0.45 -5.56 1.92
C LYS A 85 -1.25 -6.61 1.15
N ILE A 86 -1.08 -7.88 1.48
CA ILE A 86 -1.78 -8.95 0.77
C ILE A 86 -3.29 -8.91 0.98
N GLY A 87 -3.76 -8.34 2.07
CA GLY A 87 -5.18 -8.07 2.33
C GLY A 87 -5.78 -6.91 1.52
N PHE A 88 -4.98 -6.11 0.77
CA PHE A 88 -5.51 -5.00 -0.02
C PHE A 88 -6.20 -5.49 -1.30
N GLY A 89 -7.47 -5.17 -1.47
CA GLY A 89 -8.33 -5.58 -2.57
C GLY A 89 -9.54 -6.38 -2.11
N ARG A 90 -10.38 -6.81 -3.06
CA ARG A 90 -11.49 -7.74 -2.79
C ARG A 90 -10.94 -9.09 -2.33
N VAL A 91 -11.76 -9.89 -1.68
CA VAL A 91 -11.46 -11.30 -1.42
C VAL A 91 -11.21 -11.99 -2.77
N PRO A 92 -10.09 -12.70 -2.96
CA PRO A 92 -9.83 -13.36 -4.24
C PRO A 92 -10.82 -14.49 -4.49
N ASP A 93 -11.10 -14.79 -5.76
CA ASP A 93 -11.97 -15.92 -6.12
C ASP A 93 -11.29 -17.26 -5.83
N LYS A 94 -9.96 -17.31 -6.02
CA LYS A 94 -9.15 -18.52 -5.88
C LYS A 94 -7.68 -18.18 -5.66
N VAL A 95 -6.96 -19.04 -4.94
CA VAL A 95 -5.51 -19.00 -4.74
C VAL A 95 -4.97 -20.42 -4.87
N ASP A 96 -4.37 -20.79 -6.01
CA ASP A 96 -3.78 -22.12 -6.18
C ASP A 96 -2.30 -22.12 -5.80
N VAL A 97 -1.52 -21.18 -6.35
CA VAL A 97 -0.09 -21.09 -6.10
C VAL A 97 0.30 -19.66 -5.76
N ILE A 98 1.08 -19.52 -4.70
CA ILE A 98 1.76 -18.28 -4.38
C ILE A 98 3.16 -18.32 -4.99
N VAL A 99 3.50 -17.30 -5.78
CA VAL A 99 4.84 -17.08 -6.31
C VAL A 99 5.51 -15.99 -5.47
N CYS A 100 6.39 -16.40 -4.57
CA CYS A 100 7.12 -15.52 -3.67
C CYS A 100 8.40 -15.02 -4.32
N THR A 101 8.56 -13.70 -4.39
CA THR A 101 9.73 -13.03 -4.99
C THR A 101 10.84 -12.74 -3.98
N ALA A 102 10.75 -13.21 -2.74
CA ALA A 102 11.70 -12.86 -1.66
C ALA A 102 13.17 -13.20 -1.96
N ARG A 103 13.43 -14.18 -2.85
CA ARG A 103 14.78 -14.55 -3.29
C ARG A 103 15.30 -13.65 -4.42
N LEU A 104 14.44 -12.93 -5.13
CA LEU A 104 14.80 -11.88 -6.08
C LEU A 104 15.08 -10.58 -5.31
N ASN A 105 16.21 -10.51 -4.59
CA ASN A 105 16.46 -9.44 -3.63
C ASN A 105 17.83 -8.74 -3.82
N ARG A 106 18.35 -8.75 -5.03
CA ARG A 106 19.63 -8.08 -5.39
C ARG A 106 19.39 -6.63 -5.84
N ILE A 107 20.35 -5.78 -5.51
CA ILE A 107 20.47 -4.46 -6.14
C ILE A 107 21.37 -4.65 -7.34
N LEU A 108 20.81 -4.45 -8.53
CA LEU A 108 21.47 -4.80 -9.78
C LEU A 108 22.42 -3.70 -10.26
N GLU A 109 22.07 -2.46 -9.96
CA GLU A 109 22.82 -1.28 -10.43
C GLU A 109 22.51 -0.07 -9.55
N HIS A 110 23.55 0.74 -9.27
CA HIS A 110 23.40 2.02 -8.60
C HIS A 110 24.34 3.05 -9.25
N GLU A 111 23.80 3.79 -10.24
CA GLU A 111 24.48 4.88 -10.93
C GLU A 111 24.29 6.19 -10.15
N ALA A 112 25.15 6.40 -9.16
CA ALA A 112 25.00 7.51 -8.22
C ALA A 112 25.14 8.89 -8.91
N SER A 113 25.96 9.01 -9.96
CA SER A 113 26.10 10.24 -10.76
C SER A 113 24.81 10.66 -11.45
N ASP A 114 24.00 9.69 -11.86
CA ASP A 114 22.76 9.90 -12.61
C ASP A 114 21.52 9.88 -11.73
N LEU A 115 21.69 9.61 -10.43
CA LEU A 115 20.61 9.46 -9.46
C LEU A 115 19.63 8.35 -9.87
N ILE A 116 20.16 7.20 -10.28
CA ILE A 116 19.39 6.05 -10.76
C ILE A 116 19.85 4.79 -10.04
N ALA A 117 18.90 3.94 -9.66
CA ALA A 117 19.20 2.57 -9.22
C ALA A 117 18.18 1.58 -9.79
N THR A 118 18.67 0.36 -10.05
CA THR A 118 17.86 -0.77 -10.49
C THR A 118 17.97 -1.90 -9.46
N ALA A 119 16.83 -2.45 -9.06
CA ALA A 119 16.78 -3.53 -8.10
C ALA A 119 15.75 -4.59 -8.52
N GLU A 120 15.97 -5.82 -8.05
CA GLU A 120 14.97 -6.88 -8.08
C GLU A 120 13.82 -6.55 -7.13
N CYS A 121 12.60 -6.90 -7.49
CA CYS A 121 11.41 -6.43 -6.81
C CYS A 121 11.08 -7.15 -5.48
N GLY A 122 11.78 -8.24 -5.16
CA GLY A 122 11.74 -8.88 -3.83
C GLY A 122 12.62 -8.20 -2.79
N VAL A 123 13.47 -7.24 -3.15
CA VAL A 123 14.27 -6.49 -2.17
C VAL A 123 13.35 -5.69 -1.24
N SER A 124 13.59 -5.75 0.08
CA SER A 124 12.85 -4.91 1.03
C SER A 124 13.24 -3.45 0.86
N LEU A 125 12.26 -2.52 1.00
CA LEU A 125 12.55 -1.09 0.93
C LEU A 125 13.61 -0.67 1.97
N LYS A 126 13.59 -1.29 3.16
CA LYS A 126 14.59 -1.03 4.21
C LYS A 126 16.02 -1.32 3.73
N LYS A 127 16.25 -2.51 3.14
CA LYS A 127 17.54 -2.91 2.57
C LYS A 127 17.95 -1.96 1.44
N PHE A 128 17.01 -1.67 0.53
CA PHE A 128 17.28 -0.78 -0.60
C PHE A 128 17.68 0.64 -0.15
N GLN A 129 16.95 1.22 0.81
CA GLN A 129 17.27 2.53 1.37
C GLN A 129 18.63 2.55 2.09
N ALA A 130 18.99 1.46 2.79
CA ALA A 130 20.30 1.37 3.46
C ALA A 130 21.46 1.45 2.47
N GLU A 131 21.37 0.68 1.38
CA GLU A 131 22.38 0.69 0.30
C GLU A 131 22.49 2.06 -0.39
N LEU A 132 21.35 2.70 -0.71
CA LEU A 132 21.33 4.02 -1.33
C LEU A 132 21.96 5.09 -0.45
N ARG A 133 21.80 4.98 0.87
CA ARG A 133 22.39 5.91 1.85
C ARG A 133 23.93 5.91 1.84
N GLU A 134 24.57 4.82 1.47
CA GLU A 134 26.03 4.75 1.34
C GLU A 134 26.58 5.77 0.32
N LYS A 135 25.75 6.18 -0.64
CA LYS A 135 26.05 7.22 -1.64
C LYS A 135 25.33 8.54 -1.39
N ASN A 136 24.85 8.80 -0.16
CA ASN A 136 24.08 9.98 0.21
C ASN A 136 22.82 10.19 -0.65
N GLN A 137 22.16 9.11 -1.05
CA GLN A 137 20.96 9.12 -1.87
C GLN A 137 19.83 8.33 -1.22
N PHE A 138 18.62 8.55 -1.69
CA PHE A 138 17.46 7.80 -1.24
C PHE A 138 16.38 7.73 -2.32
N LEU A 139 15.56 6.68 -2.27
CA LEU A 139 14.30 6.62 -3.00
C LEU A 139 13.25 7.41 -2.20
N ALA A 140 12.70 8.46 -2.79
CA ALA A 140 11.90 9.46 -2.08
C ALA A 140 10.45 9.02 -1.84
N ILE A 141 10.28 7.84 -1.26
CA ILE A 141 8.99 7.24 -0.85
C ILE A 141 9.07 6.81 0.61
N ASP A 142 7.93 6.83 1.28
CA ASP A 142 7.81 6.47 2.69
C ASP A 142 6.46 5.73 2.97
N PRO A 143 6.20 4.59 2.31
CA PRO A 143 5.00 3.81 2.55
C PRO A 143 5.00 3.20 3.96
N PRO A 144 3.85 2.75 4.49
CA PRO A 144 3.82 1.94 5.71
C PRO A 144 4.47 0.58 5.53
N HIS A 145 4.66 -0.14 6.65
CA HIS A 145 5.18 -1.51 6.71
C HIS A 145 6.64 -1.71 6.29
N VAL A 146 7.44 -0.66 6.25
CA VAL A 146 8.87 -0.77 5.90
C VAL A 146 9.61 -1.71 6.86
N GLU A 147 9.35 -1.58 8.16
CA GLU A 147 9.95 -2.43 9.19
C GLU A 147 9.42 -3.88 9.18
N LEU A 148 8.24 -4.10 8.60
CA LEU A 148 7.65 -5.42 8.41
C LEU A 148 8.07 -6.11 7.11
N GLY A 149 9.03 -5.52 6.38
CA GLY A 149 9.59 -6.11 5.17
C GLY A 149 8.83 -5.80 3.88
N ALA A 150 8.13 -4.65 3.80
CA ALA A 150 7.54 -4.19 2.54
C ALA A 150 8.58 -4.19 1.43
N THR A 151 8.32 -4.94 0.35
CA THR A 151 9.23 -5.06 -0.79
C THR A 151 8.94 -3.99 -1.84
N VAL A 152 9.97 -3.65 -2.61
CA VAL A 152 9.86 -2.65 -3.68
C VAL A 152 8.78 -3.05 -4.69
N GLY A 153 8.69 -4.34 -5.05
CA GLY A 153 7.64 -4.86 -5.94
C GLY A 153 6.24 -4.73 -5.38
N GLY A 154 6.06 -5.03 -4.08
CA GLY A 154 4.78 -4.85 -3.39
C GLY A 154 4.35 -3.38 -3.36
N ILE A 155 5.29 -2.45 -3.16
CA ILE A 155 5.03 -1.01 -3.17
C ILE A 155 4.66 -0.51 -4.57
N ILE A 156 5.32 -1.02 -5.63
CA ILE A 156 4.93 -0.72 -7.01
C ILE A 156 3.50 -1.23 -7.25
N ALA A 157 3.25 -2.50 -6.91
CA ALA A 157 1.96 -3.15 -7.15
C ALA A 157 0.78 -2.47 -6.44
N THR A 158 0.99 -1.92 -5.24
CA THR A 158 -0.05 -1.23 -4.45
C THR A 158 -0.09 0.27 -4.66
N ASN A 159 0.96 0.87 -5.23
CA ASN A 159 1.18 2.32 -5.28
C ASN A 159 1.01 2.98 -3.90
N ASP A 160 1.47 2.28 -2.87
CA ASP A 160 1.35 2.79 -1.51
C ASP A 160 2.34 3.93 -1.25
N SER A 161 1.96 4.88 -0.41
CA SER A 161 2.73 6.09 -0.17
C SER A 161 2.44 6.69 1.20
N GLY A 162 3.46 7.27 1.81
CA GLY A 162 3.37 8.02 3.05
C GLY A 162 3.29 9.54 2.86
N PRO A 163 3.59 10.32 3.91
CA PRO A 163 3.57 11.77 3.92
C PRO A 163 4.50 12.46 2.91
N LYS A 164 5.64 11.86 2.56
CA LYS A 164 6.59 12.41 1.56
C LYS A 164 6.01 12.53 0.16
N ARG A 165 4.86 11.89 -0.08
CA ARG A 165 4.11 12.04 -1.33
C ARG A 165 3.83 13.50 -1.69
N LEU A 166 3.72 14.39 -0.70
CA LEU A 166 3.45 15.81 -0.96
C LEU A 166 4.51 16.45 -1.87
N LYS A 167 5.78 16.21 -1.57
CA LYS A 167 6.91 16.80 -2.32
C LYS A 167 7.37 15.95 -3.48
N PHE A 168 7.37 14.63 -3.32
CA PHE A 168 8.05 13.72 -4.25
C PHE A 168 7.10 12.87 -5.10
N GLY A 169 5.80 12.91 -4.82
CA GLY A 169 4.83 12.04 -5.48
C GLY A 169 4.80 10.64 -4.87
N THR A 170 4.41 9.67 -5.69
CA THR A 170 4.29 8.27 -5.30
C THR A 170 5.34 7.41 -6.04
N MET A 171 5.25 6.09 -5.94
CA MET A 171 6.04 5.18 -6.75
C MET A 171 5.90 5.46 -8.25
N ARG A 172 4.73 5.97 -8.67
CA ARG A 172 4.44 6.33 -10.06
C ARG A 172 5.42 7.38 -10.62
N GLU A 173 5.83 8.35 -9.81
CA GLU A 173 6.76 9.40 -10.20
C GLU A 173 8.23 8.97 -10.12
N SER A 174 8.54 7.99 -9.27
CA SER A 174 9.89 7.49 -9.05
C SER A 174 10.30 6.37 -10.00
N LEU A 175 9.34 5.53 -10.45
CA LEU A 175 9.59 4.38 -11.32
C LEU A 175 9.77 4.83 -12.77
N ILE A 176 10.98 4.63 -13.32
CA ILE A 176 11.35 5.01 -14.70
C ILE A 176 11.57 3.81 -15.61
N GLY A 177 11.77 2.62 -15.06
CA GLY A 177 11.89 1.36 -15.81
C GLY A 177 11.30 0.19 -15.01
N ILE A 178 10.82 -0.83 -15.72
CA ILE A 178 10.22 -2.02 -15.12
C ILE A 178 10.51 -3.26 -15.97
N LYS A 179 10.66 -4.42 -15.31
CA LYS A 179 10.62 -5.73 -15.95
C LYS A 179 9.53 -6.57 -15.29
N VAL A 180 8.73 -7.24 -16.10
CA VAL A 180 7.54 -7.96 -15.66
C VAL A 180 7.47 -9.30 -16.39
N VAL A 181 7.07 -10.35 -15.68
CA VAL A 181 6.65 -11.63 -16.28
C VAL A 181 5.14 -11.60 -16.47
N LYS A 182 4.68 -11.76 -17.71
CA LYS A 182 3.26 -11.78 -18.08
C LYS A 182 2.60 -13.14 -17.79
N PRO A 183 1.26 -13.23 -17.80
CA PRO A 183 0.55 -14.49 -17.61
C PRO A 183 0.99 -15.61 -18.57
N ASP A 184 1.36 -15.29 -19.81
CA ASP A 184 1.86 -16.25 -20.81
C ASP A 184 3.33 -16.67 -20.59
N GLY A 185 3.96 -16.24 -19.51
CA GLY A 185 5.36 -16.45 -19.20
C GLY A 185 6.33 -15.54 -19.97
N SER A 186 5.87 -14.71 -20.89
CA SER A 186 6.76 -13.79 -21.61
C SER A 186 7.30 -12.70 -20.67
N ILE A 187 8.61 -12.42 -20.79
CA ILE A 187 9.31 -11.40 -20.03
C ILE A 187 9.29 -10.11 -20.83
N VAL A 188 8.69 -9.06 -20.28
CA VAL A 188 8.63 -7.75 -20.94
C VAL A 188 9.36 -6.69 -20.11
N LYS A 189 9.97 -5.75 -20.84
CA LYS A 189 10.69 -4.61 -20.27
C LYS A 189 10.07 -3.31 -20.79
N GLY A 190 9.84 -2.36 -19.90
CA GLY A 190 9.30 -1.05 -20.22
C GLY A 190 10.10 0.07 -19.58
N GLY A 191 10.02 1.27 -20.16
CA GLY A 191 10.78 2.43 -19.69
C GLY A 191 12.25 2.43 -20.14
N ALA A 192 13.03 3.36 -19.60
CA ALA A 192 14.45 3.50 -19.89
C ALA A 192 15.19 4.07 -18.68
N LYS A 193 16.52 3.88 -18.64
CA LYS A 193 17.41 4.43 -17.61
C LYS A 193 17.67 5.95 -17.82
N VAL A 194 16.64 6.70 -18.22
CA VAL A 194 16.73 8.15 -18.40
C VAL A 194 15.50 8.82 -17.81
N VAL A 195 15.69 9.93 -17.16
CA VAL A 195 14.63 10.68 -16.46
C VAL A 195 13.56 11.20 -17.42
N LYS A 196 13.90 11.42 -18.69
CA LYS A 196 12.96 11.85 -19.71
C LYS A 196 13.02 10.88 -20.91
N ASN A 197 12.06 9.96 -20.93
CA ASN A 197 11.84 9.07 -22.06
C ASN A 197 10.55 9.49 -22.80
N VAL A 198 10.68 9.92 -24.03
CA VAL A 198 9.57 10.34 -24.89
C VAL A 198 9.28 9.33 -26.01
N ALA A 199 10.02 8.24 -26.06
CA ALA A 199 9.87 7.18 -27.04
C ALA A 199 9.01 6.04 -26.48
N GLY A 200 7.85 5.80 -27.09
CA GLY A 200 6.94 4.70 -26.73
C GLY A 200 5.96 5.01 -25.59
N TYR A 201 5.20 4.00 -25.20
CA TYR A 201 4.24 4.08 -24.10
C TYR A 201 4.93 3.98 -22.76
N ASP A 202 4.42 4.69 -21.76
CA ASP A 202 4.90 4.65 -20.37
C ASP A 202 4.36 3.38 -19.67
N LEU A 203 4.89 2.21 -20.06
CA LEU A 203 4.50 0.92 -19.50
C LEU A 203 4.71 0.82 -17.98
N PRO A 204 5.79 1.36 -17.36
CA PRO A 204 5.94 1.34 -15.92
C PRO A 204 4.69 1.82 -15.19
N LYS A 205 4.03 2.88 -15.67
CA LYS A 205 2.83 3.47 -15.04
C LYS A 205 1.60 2.56 -15.08
N LEU A 206 1.54 1.61 -16.01
CA LEU A 206 0.44 0.64 -16.09
C LEU A 206 0.48 -0.37 -14.94
N TYR A 207 1.69 -0.77 -14.54
CA TYR A 207 1.88 -1.77 -13.48
C TYR A 207 1.84 -1.16 -12.07
N VAL A 208 2.02 0.15 -11.95
CA VAL A 208 1.89 0.86 -10.66
C VAL A 208 0.42 0.85 -10.21
N GLY A 209 0.16 0.21 -9.07
CA GLY A 209 -1.19 0.03 -8.53
C GLY A 209 -1.98 -1.12 -9.16
N SER A 210 -1.34 -2.00 -9.94
CA SER A 210 -1.98 -3.14 -10.61
C SER A 210 -2.30 -4.32 -9.68
N LEU A 211 -1.84 -4.32 -8.43
CA LEU A 211 -2.02 -5.41 -7.45
C LEU A 211 -1.56 -6.79 -7.96
N GLY A 212 -0.58 -6.83 -8.87
CA GLY A 212 -0.12 -8.08 -9.47
C GLY A 212 -1.14 -8.76 -10.39
N THR A 213 -2.20 -8.06 -10.83
CA THR A 213 -3.25 -8.63 -11.69
C THR A 213 -2.90 -8.62 -13.18
N LEU A 214 -1.85 -7.87 -13.59
CA LEU A 214 -1.43 -7.72 -14.98
C LEU A 214 -0.10 -8.41 -15.30
N GLY A 215 0.64 -8.84 -14.28
CA GLY A 215 1.94 -9.48 -14.40
C GLY A 215 2.68 -9.50 -13.06
N ILE A 216 3.70 -10.34 -12.95
CA ILE A 216 4.59 -10.41 -11.78
C ILE A 216 5.75 -9.44 -12.00
N ILE A 217 5.84 -8.42 -11.16
CA ILE A 217 6.88 -7.39 -11.24
C ILE A 217 8.17 -7.96 -10.66
N VAL A 218 9.23 -8.03 -11.46
CA VAL A 218 10.48 -8.70 -11.08
C VAL A 218 11.67 -7.76 -10.96
N GLU A 219 11.72 -6.64 -11.70
CA GLU A 219 12.73 -5.60 -11.55
C GLU A 219 12.10 -4.20 -11.67
N GLY A 220 12.67 -3.24 -10.94
CA GLY A 220 12.34 -1.82 -11.04
C GLY A 220 13.58 -0.95 -11.16
N THR A 221 13.52 0.07 -12.01
CA THR A 221 14.53 1.13 -12.12
C THR A 221 13.93 2.44 -11.61
N PHE A 222 14.63 3.10 -10.71
CA PHE A 222 14.11 4.22 -9.94
C PHE A 222 14.97 5.47 -10.09
N ARG A 223 14.30 6.61 -10.19
CA ARG A 223 14.92 7.91 -9.97
C ARG A 223 15.11 8.13 -8.49
N LEU A 224 16.31 8.56 -8.11
CA LEU A 224 16.71 8.85 -6.74
C LEU A 224 16.80 10.35 -6.47
N TYR A 225 16.99 10.68 -5.21
CA TYR A 225 17.23 12.05 -4.73
C TYR A 225 18.41 12.06 -3.77
N PRO A 226 19.19 13.15 -3.71
CA PRO A 226 20.20 13.32 -2.66
C PRO A 226 19.52 13.48 -1.29
N ILE A 227 20.14 12.95 -0.25
CA ILE A 227 19.68 13.13 1.13
C ILE A 227 19.74 14.63 1.48
N PRO A 228 18.67 15.23 2.03
CA PRO A 228 18.66 16.63 2.43
C PRO A 228 19.71 16.93 3.50
N GLU A 229 20.31 18.12 3.47
CA GLU A 229 21.30 18.57 4.46
C GLU A 229 20.68 18.66 5.87
N ALA A 230 19.43 19.11 5.96
CA ALA A 230 18.72 19.26 7.22
C ALA A 230 17.23 18.90 7.09
N SER A 231 16.67 18.44 8.21
CA SER A 231 15.26 18.18 8.41
C SER A 231 14.80 18.75 9.75
N LYS A 232 13.63 19.38 9.77
CA LYS A 232 12.94 19.80 11.00
C LYS A 232 11.44 19.75 10.80
N THR A 233 10.73 19.38 11.85
CA THR A 233 9.26 19.36 11.89
C THR A 233 8.77 20.35 12.95
N TYR A 234 7.80 21.18 12.59
CA TYR A 234 7.00 21.92 13.54
C TYR A 234 5.66 21.21 13.73
N LEU A 235 5.39 20.78 14.96
CA LEU A 235 4.16 20.13 15.36
C LEU A 235 3.36 21.12 16.19
N ALA A 236 2.24 21.61 15.66
CA ALA A 236 1.37 22.59 16.30
C ALA A 236 0.01 21.96 16.62
N THR A 237 -0.61 22.39 17.73
CA THR A 237 -1.96 21.98 18.15
C THR A 237 -2.90 23.17 18.23
N PHE A 238 -4.17 22.95 17.88
CA PHE A 238 -5.21 23.99 17.79
C PHE A 238 -6.46 23.60 18.56
N PRO A 239 -7.16 24.57 19.21
CA PRO A 239 -8.27 24.26 20.10
C PRO A 239 -9.55 23.79 19.38
N ASN A 240 -9.71 24.15 18.10
CA ASN A 240 -10.87 23.78 17.30
C ASN A 240 -10.54 23.64 15.82
N LEU A 241 -11.43 23.03 15.07
CA LEU A 241 -11.27 22.70 13.66
C LEU A 241 -11.22 23.95 12.77
N GLU A 242 -11.93 25.02 13.11
CA GLU A 242 -12.00 26.25 12.31
C GLU A 242 -10.64 26.96 12.24
N ILE A 243 -10.05 27.24 13.41
CA ILE A 243 -8.70 27.86 13.52
C ILE A 243 -7.65 26.99 12.84
N PHE A 244 -7.74 25.67 13.04
CA PHE A 244 -6.88 24.70 12.40
C PHE A 244 -6.97 24.80 10.86
N GLN A 245 -8.17 24.84 10.27
CA GLN A 245 -8.38 24.96 8.84
C GLN A 245 -7.82 26.28 8.28
N GLU A 246 -8.04 27.41 8.97
CA GLU A 246 -7.48 28.70 8.60
C GLU A 246 -5.93 28.65 8.57
N THR A 247 -5.32 27.97 9.55
CA THR A 247 -3.87 27.82 9.61
C THR A 247 -3.34 26.99 8.44
N VAL A 248 -4.01 25.88 8.10
CA VAL A 248 -3.67 25.06 6.92
C VAL A 248 -3.70 25.90 5.64
N LEU A 249 -4.77 26.66 5.42
CA LEU A 249 -4.91 27.55 4.27
C LEU A 249 -3.82 28.65 4.23
N SER A 250 -3.50 29.23 5.39
CA SER A 250 -2.45 30.26 5.50
C SER A 250 -1.07 29.70 5.10
N ILE A 251 -0.75 28.46 5.51
CA ILE A 251 0.48 27.80 5.12
C ILE A 251 0.51 27.46 3.63
N LEU A 252 -0.58 26.90 3.09
CA LEU A 252 -0.69 26.55 1.67
C LEU A 252 -0.58 27.76 0.75
N ASN A 253 -1.09 28.92 1.17
CA ASN A 253 -1.02 30.18 0.43
C ASN A 253 0.30 30.95 0.63
N SER A 254 1.19 30.44 1.45
CA SER A 254 2.51 31.07 1.72
C SER A 254 3.59 30.59 0.74
N SER A 255 4.81 31.09 0.92
CA SER A 255 6.01 30.62 0.20
C SER A 255 6.66 29.39 0.82
N ILE A 256 6.04 28.74 1.80
CA ILE A 256 6.55 27.53 2.44
C ILE A 256 6.39 26.35 1.49
N VAL A 257 7.43 25.53 1.36
CA VAL A 257 7.44 24.31 0.52
C VAL A 257 7.68 23.11 1.43
N PRO A 258 6.62 22.55 2.04
CA PRO A 258 6.76 21.43 2.95
C PRO A 258 7.10 20.13 2.22
N THR A 259 7.94 19.31 2.85
CA THR A 259 8.17 17.93 2.40
C THR A 259 7.00 17.03 2.79
N CYS A 260 6.52 17.20 4.03
CA CYS A 260 5.33 16.54 4.53
C CYS A 260 4.44 17.59 5.23
N PHE A 261 3.13 17.42 5.10
CA PHE A 261 2.14 18.31 5.68
C PHE A 261 0.89 17.52 6.05
N GLU A 262 0.84 17.08 7.32
CA GLU A 262 -0.22 16.20 7.82
C GLU A 262 -1.09 16.91 8.86
N VAL A 263 -2.37 16.67 8.74
CA VAL A 263 -3.40 17.08 9.70
C VAL A 263 -3.87 15.85 10.46
N LEU A 264 -3.99 15.96 11.77
CA LEU A 264 -4.30 14.84 12.67
C LEU A 264 -5.48 15.21 13.56
N ASN A 265 -6.42 14.28 13.71
CA ASN A 265 -7.53 14.48 14.65
C ASN A 265 -7.08 14.27 16.11
N PRO A 266 -7.89 14.71 17.09
CA PRO A 266 -7.55 14.61 18.51
C PRO A 266 -7.22 13.19 18.97
N ASP A 267 -7.93 12.18 18.49
CA ASP A 267 -7.69 10.78 18.86
C ASP A 267 -6.33 10.30 18.38
N LEU A 268 -5.98 10.58 17.11
CA LEU A 268 -4.71 10.17 16.54
C LEU A 268 -3.53 10.86 17.23
N ILE A 269 -3.58 12.20 17.40
CA ILE A 269 -2.45 12.90 18.01
C ILE A 269 -2.30 12.54 19.50
N SER A 270 -3.40 12.26 20.21
CA SER A 270 -3.35 11.79 21.60
C SER A 270 -2.66 10.42 21.68
N ALA A 271 -3.00 9.49 20.81
CA ALA A 271 -2.37 8.19 20.75
C ALA A 271 -0.87 8.28 20.42
N ILE A 272 -0.50 9.07 19.42
CA ILE A 272 0.91 9.30 19.02
C ILE A 272 1.69 9.98 20.17
N SER A 273 1.09 10.98 20.81
CA SER A 273 1.74 11.69 21.92
C SER A 273 2.02 10.78 23.11
N ASN A 274 1.12 9.87 23.42
CA ASN A 274 1.32 8.87 24.48
C ASN A 274 2.47 7.92 24.12
N ASN A 275 2.54 7.44 22.86
CA ASN A 275 3.59 6.52 22.40
C ASN A 275 4.97 7.17 22.42
N LEU A 276 5.06 8.45 22.08
CA LEU A 276 6.32 9.20 21.98
C LEU A 276 6.65 10.02 23.23
N ASN A 277 5.79 9.98 24.27
CA ASN A 277 5.91 10.81 25.48
C ASN A 277 6.02 12.31 25.15
N LEU A 278 5.25 12.78 24.17
CA LEU A 278 5.18 14.20 23.84
C LEU A 278 4.26 14.92 24.83
N ASN A 279 4.72 16.04 25.40
CA ASN A 279 3.91 16.85 26.31
C ASN A 279 3.00 17.79 25.52
N LEU A 280 1.97 17.22 24.86
CA LEU A 280 0.95 17.96 24.14
C LEU A 280 -0.37 17.99 24.92
N LYS A 281 -1.13 19.07 24.77
CA LYS A 281 -2.47 19.15 25.34
C LYS A 281 -3.39 18.17 24.61
N LYS A 282 -4.17 17.40 25.37
CA LYS A 282 -5.16 16.45 24.85
C LYS A 282 -6.33 17.16 24.17
N GLU A 283 -7.06 16.43 23.34
CA GLU A 283 -8.31 16.89 22.69
C GLU A 283 -8.15 18.09 21.75
N LYS A 284 -6.99 18.23 21.12
CA LYS A 284 -6.70 19.27 20.13
C LYS A 284 -6.39 18.68 18.76
N TYR A 285 -6.76 19.39 17.70
CA TYR A 285 -6.30 19.09 16.36
C TYR A 285 -4.82 19.40 16.21
N ALA A 286 -4.09 18.60 15.45
CA ALA A 286 -2.66 18.81 15.27
C ALA A 286 -2.28 18.95 13.79
N LEU A 287 -1.23 19.74 13.57
CA LEU A 287 -0.63 20.01 12.28
C LEU A 287 0.86 19.69 12.38
N ALA A 288 1.32 18.73 11.58
CA ALA A 288 2.73 18.38 11.45
C ALA A 288 3.26 18.86 10.11
N VAL A 289 4.26 19.75 10.12
CA VAL A 289 4.90 20.32 8.92
C VAL A 289 6.38 20.00 8.94
N ARG A 290 6.83 19.16 8.01
CA ARG A 290 8.24 18.80 7.82
C ARG A 290 8.84 19.59 6.67
N ILE A 291 9.99 20.21 6.91
CA ILE A 291 10.80 20.89 5.91
C ILE A 291 12.15 20.16 5.79
N GLU A 292 12.45 19.70 4.59
CA GLU A 292 13.73 19.06 4.25
C GLU A 292 14.41 19.86 3.12
N SER A 293 15.60 20.42 3.38
CA SER A 293 16.36 21.23 2.42
C SER A 293 17.78 21.52 2.97
N VAL A 294 18.44 22.57 2.48
CA VAL A 294 19.65 23.13 3.10
C VAL A 294 19.31 23.81 4.42
N GLU A 295 20.21 23.78 5.40
CA GLU A 295 19.96 24.22 6.79
C GLU A 295 19.36 25.64 6.88
N LYS A 296 19.85 26.58 6.07
CA LYS A 296 19.36 27.97 6.05
C LYS A 296 17.86 28.02 5.65
N ALA A 297 17.49 27.33 4.57
CA ALA A 297 16.11 27.29 4.08
C ALA A 297 15.17 26.58 5.07
N VAL A 298 15.63 25.51 5.72
CA VAL A 298 14.87 24.81 6.76
C VAL A 298 14.57 25.75 7.93
N ARG A 299 15.57 26.49 8.40
CA ARG A 299 15.42 27.43 9.52
C ARG A 299 14.41 28.54 9.21
N GLU A 300 14.54 29.17 8.04
CA GLU A 300 13.67 30.26 7.62
C GLU A 300 12.21 29.79 7.45
N GLN A 301 11.98 28.66 6.78
CA GLN A 301 10.64 28.14 6.53
C GLN A 301 9.97 27.63 7.83
N ILE A 302 10.70 26.94 8.69
CA ILE A 302 10.18 26.49 9.99
C ILE A 302 9.80 27.68 10.88
N SER A 303 10.62 28.75 10.89
CA SER A 303 10.29 29.98 11.61
C SER A 303 8.98 30.59 11.11
N LYS A 304 8.74 30.56 9.80
CA LYS A 304 7.51 31.04 9.20
C LYS A 304 6.31 30.16 9.52
N VAL A 305 6.45 28.82 9.51
CA VAL A 305 5.40 27.88 9.96
C VAL A 305 5.02 28.17 11.40
N LYS A 306 6.03 28.34 12.28
CA LYS A 306 5.83 28.68 13.68
C LYS A 306 5.05 29.99 13.85
N GLN A 307 5.50 31.07 13.17
CA GLN A 307 4.85 32.37 13.20
C GLN A 307 3.37 32.28 12.79
N ILE A 308 3.06 31.68 11.64
CA ILE A 308 1.68 31.51 11.16
C ILE A 308 0.83 30.75 12.19
N SER A 309 1.40 29.70 12.78
CA SER A 309 0.69 28.90 13.79
C SER A 309 0.39 29.70 15.06
N GLU A 310 1.37 30.45 15.59
CA GLU A 310 1.23 31.27 16.79
C GLU A 310 0.27 32.45 16.59
N GLU A 311 0.27 33.10 15.43
CA GLU A 311 -0.70 34.16 15.05
C GLU A 311 -2.16 33.65 15.07
N LYS A 312 -2.36 32.36 14.91
CA LYS A 312 -3.65 31.66 14.98
C LYS A 312 -3.87 30.94 16.31
N ASN A 313 -3.21 31.35 17.38
CA ASN A 313 -3.29 30.76 18.72
C ASN A 313 -2.94 29.25 18.77
N GLY A 314 -2.14 28.76 17.82
CA GLY A 314 -1.57 27.42 17.84
C GLY A 314 -0.42 27.33 18.85
N GLU A 315 -0.39 26.25 19.61
CA GLU A 315 0.73 25.91 20.49
C GLU A 315 1.56 24.81 19.82
N GLY A 316 2.86 24.96 19.73
CA GLY A 316 3.67 23.99 18.99
C GLY A 316 5.05 23.75 19.54
N ILE A 317 5.64 22.64 19.12
CA ILE A 317 6.99 22.20 19.45
C ILE A 317 7.80 21.97 18.17
N LEU A 318 9.09 22.24 18.26
CA LEU A 318 10.06 21.96 17.19
C LEU A 318 10.68 20.58 17.44
N LEU A 319 10.55 19.70 16.45
CA LEU A 319 11.14 18.37 16.48
C LEU A 319 12.29 18.25 15.47
N LYS A 320 13.32 17.47 15.83
CA LYS A 320 14.49 17.18 15.00
C LYS A 320 15.11 15.83 15.39
N GLY A 321 15.84 15.21 14.47
CA GLY A 321 16.53 13.92 14.72
C GLY A 321 15.54 12.78 15.01
N ASP A 322 15.88 11.89 15.91
CA ASP A 322 15.13 10.66 16.16
C ASP A 322 13.66 10.89 16.55
N ILE A 323 13.38 11.91 17.36
CA ILE A 323 12.00 12.20 17.75
C ILE A 323 11.17 12.70 16.57
N GLU A 324 11.76 13.40 15.63
CA GLU A 324 11.12 13.79 14.37
C GLU A 324 10.82 12.55 13.52
N GLU A 325 11.80 11.69 13.29
CA GLU A 325 11.61 10.46 12.50
C GLU A 325 10.56 9.55 13.15
N ASN A 326 10.57 9.40 14.47
CA ASN A 326 9.58 8.62 15.20
C ASN A 326 8.17 9.19 15.05
N LEU A 327 7.99 10.52 15.05
CA LEU A 327 6.67 11.13 14.78
C LEU A 327 6.15 10.73 13.40
N TRP A 328 6.96 10.84 12.36
CA TRP A 328 6.55 10.50 10.99
C TRP A 328 6.32 9.01 10.80
N GLN A 329 7.07 8.18 11.52
CA GLN A 329 6.84 6.75 11.58
C GLN A 329 5.50 6.44 12.25
N GLU A 330 5.18 7.07 13.40
CA GLU A 330 3.90 6.92 14.08
C GLU A 330 2.73 7.31 13.15
N ILE A 331 2.78 8.49 12.54
CA ILE A 331 1.73 8.97 11.62
C ILE A 331 1.50 7.96 10.49
N ARG A 332 2.56 7.39 9.92
CA ARG A 332 2.50 6.46 8.81
C ARG A 332 2.00 5.07 9.20
N GLU A 333 2.47 4.55 10.34
CA GLU A 333 2.22 3.17 10.76
C GLU A 333 0.99 3.03 11.67
N PHE A 334 0.50 4.13 12.27
CA PHE A 334 -0.57 4.08 13.27
C PHE A 334 -1.82 3.30 12.80
N PRO A 335 -2.36 3.53 11.59
CA PRO A 335 -3.54 2.81 11.13
C PRO A 335 -3.40 1.28 11.18
N TRP A 336 -2.17 0.79 11.06
CA TRP A 336 -1.84 -0.64 10.98
C TRP A 336 -1.48 -1.26 12.34
N ARG A 337 -1.36 -0.45 13.40
CA ARG A 337 -1.09 -0.92 14.77
C ARG A 337 -2.35 -1.36 15.51
N ILE A 338 -3.51 -0.91 15.06
CA ILE A 338 -4.80 -1.40 15.56
C ILE A 338 -4.93 -2.87 15.15
N SER A 339 -5.47 -3.72 16.03
CA SER A 339 -5.69 -5.14 15.72
C SER A 339 -6.47 -5.33 14.43
N CYS A 340 -6.05 -6.27 13.59
CA CYS A 340 -6.67 -6.52 12.28
C CYS A 340 -8.15 -6.92 12.39
N ASP A 341 -8.55 -7.55 13.48
CA ASP A 341 -9.94 -7.98 13.69
C ASP A 341 -10.89 -6.81 13.97
N ASN A 342 -10.36 -5.70 14.51
CA ASN A 342 -11.14 -4.55 14.98
C ASN A 342 -10.96 -3.30 14.12
N ARG A 343 -10.13 -3.34 13.08
CA ARG A 343 -9.84 -2.15 12.27
C ARG A 343 -10.43 -2.23 10.88
N THR A 344 -10.81 -1.06 10.39
CA THR A 344 -11.03 -0.83 8.97
C THR A 344 -10.25 0.41 8.54
N VAL A 345 -9.38 0.27 7.55
CA VAL A 345 -8.57 1.37 7.03
C VAL A 345 -9.11 1.79 5.67
N CYS A 346 -9.55 3.04 5.58
CA CYS A 346 -10.03 3.64 4.35
C CYS A 346 -9.10 4.78 3.91
N LYS A 347 -9.00 4.96 2.59
CA LYS A 347 -8.31 6.08 1.96
C LYS A 347 -9.27 6.86 1.11
N ALA A 348 -9.48 8.13 1.44
CA ALA A 348 -10.20 9.06 0.58
C ALA A 348 -9.24 9.94 -0.21
N SER A 349 -9.66 10.35 -1.40
CA SER A 349 -8.98 11.35 -2.21
C SER A 349 -10.01 12.36 -2.68
N VAL A 350 -9.83 13.63 -2.31
CA VAL A 350 -10.74 14.75 -2.60
C VAL A 350 -9.93 15.98 -3.02
N LEU A 351 -10.59 17.03 -3.44
CA LEU A 351 -9.93 18.32 -3.61
C LEU A 351 -9.41 18.82 -2.27
N ILE A 352 -8.28 19.54 -2.28
CA ILE A 352 -7.68 20.09 -1.04
C ILE A 352 -8.70 20.93 -0.26
N ALA A 353 -9.54 21.70 -0.95
CA ALA A 353 -10.58 22.54 -0.35
C ALA A 353 -11.68 21.73 0.39
N ASP A 354 -11.89 20.46 0.02
CA ASP A 354 -12.91 19.59 0.60
C ASP A 354 -12.38 18.75 1.78
N VAL A 355 -11.07 18.72 2.00
CA VAL A 355 -10.45 17.98 3.12
C VAL A 355 -11.11 18.30 4.46
N PRO A 356 -11.32 19.59 4.86
CA PRO A 356 -11.93 19.91 6.15
C PRO A 356 -13.35 19.35 6.28
N ARG A 357 -14.15 19.43 5.22
CA ARG A 357 -15.52 18.94 5.22
C ARG A 357 -15.61 17.43 5.41
N VAL A 358 -14.74 16.68 4.70
CA VAL A 358 -14.70 15.22 4.82
C VAL A 358 -14.15 14.80 6.17
N PHE A 359 -13.16 15.53 6.69
CA PHE A 359 -12.57 15.30 8.00
C PHE A 359 -13.62 15.43 9.10
N GLN A 360 -14.37 16.55 9.15
CA GLN A 360 -15.43 16.80 10.11
C GLN A 360 -16.55 15.76 10.02
N ALA A 361 -17.01 15.47 8.80
CA ALA A 361 -18.08 14.49 8.59
C ALA A 361 -17.69 13.09 9.06
N ALA A 362 -16.43 12.69 8.87
CA ALA A 362 -15.93 11.40 9.35
C ALA A 362 -15.96 11.30 10.87
N GLU A 363 -15.53 12.35 11.59
CA GLU A 363 -15.62 12.40 13.06
C GLU A 363 -17.07 12.35 13.55
N GLU A 364 -17.96 13.14 12.95
CA GLU A 364 -19.37 13.18 13.35
C GLU A 364 -20.09 11.86 13.10
N LEU A 365 -19.84 11.21 11.96
CA LEU A 365 -20.45 9.92 11.63
C LEU A 365 -20.00 8.82 12.60
N CYS A 366 -18.71 8.71 12.86
CA CYS A 366 -18.19 7.69 13.77
C CYS A 366 -18.64 7.94 15.21
N LYS A 367 -18.64 9.19 15.67
CA LYS A 367 -19.15 9.56 16.99
C LYS A 367 -20.64 9.18 17.18
N LYS A 368 -21.47 9.44 16.18
CA LYS A 368 -22.91 9.04 16.21
C LYS A 368 -23.11 7.54 16.25
N SER A 369 -22.21 6.78 15.66
CA SER A 369 -22.25 5.31 15.58
C SER A 369 -21.51 4.61 16.73
N GLY A 370 -20.95 5.35 17.69
CA GLY A 370 -20.17 4.80 18.81
C GLY A 370 -18.84 4.16 18.36
N LEU A 371 -18.34 4.57 17.19
CA LEU A 371 -17.08 4.09 16.63
C LEU A 371 -15.97 5.08 16.92
N LYS A 372 -14.77 4.57 17.16
CA LYS A 372 -13.56 5.38 17.25
C LYS A 372 -12.92 5.57 15.90
N ILE A 373 -12.44 6.76 15.62
CA ILE A 373 -11.80 7.07 14.34
C ILE A 373 -10.50 7.84 14.55
N TYR A 374 -9.45 7.38 13.88
CA TYR A 374 -8.18 8.05 13.78
C TYR A 374 -8.01 8.58 12.37
N ILE A 375 -7.78 9.89 12.24
CA ILE A 375 -7.71 10.53 10.93
C ILE A 375 -6.35 11.18 10.75
N SER A 376 -5.63 10.81 9.69
CA SER A 376 -4.55 11.61 9.16
C SER A 376 -4.91 12.11 7.76
N GLY A 377 -4.64 13.38 7.49
CA GLY A 377 -4.92 14.01 6.20
C GLY A 377 -3.69 14.72 5.67
N ARG A 378 -3.35 14.45 4.42
CA ARG A 378 -2.29 15.15 3.69
C ARG A 378 -2.84 16.47 3.17
N ALA A 379 -2.69 17.51 3.95
CA ALA A 379 -3.32 18.81 3.71
C ALA A 379 -3.00 19.41 2.33
N GLY A 380 -1.82 19.13 1.78
CA GLY A 380 -1.38 19.68 0.51
C GLY A 380 -1.75 18.87 -0.74
N ASN A 381 -2.41 17.70 -0.62
CA ASN A 381 -2.75 16.88 -1.80
C ASN A 381 -4.11 16.16 -1.73
N GLY A 382 -4.93 16.48 -0.72
CA GLY A 382 -6.32 16.00 -0.65
C GLY A 382 -6.49 14.51 -0.33
N VAL A 383 -5.49 13.85 0.27
CA VAL A 383 -5.57 12.45 0.70
C VAL A 383 -5.85 12.38 2.18
N LEU A 384 -6.86 11.60 2.57
CA LEU A 384 -7.21 11.30 3.96
C LEU A 384 -7.10 9.79 4.19
N ILE A 385 -6.53 9.42 5.33
CA ILE A 385 -6.51 8.04 5.83
C ILE A 385 -7.38 7.99 7.08
N PHE A 386 -8.34 7.10 7.09
CA PHE A 386 -9.21 6.82 8.21
C PHE A 386 -8.90 5.43 8.74
N ALA A 387 -8.60 5.32 10.04
CA ALA A 387 -8.59 4.06 10.73
C ALA A 387 -9.78 4.04 11.69
N ILE A 388 -10.79 3.25 11.35
CA ILE A 388 -12.00 3.06 12.16
C ILE A 388 -11.76 1.84 13.03
N GLU A 389 -11.94 2.02 14.33
CA GLU A 389 -11.78 0.98 15.36
C GLU A 389 -13.11 0.74 16.06
N VAL A 390 -13.43 -0.52 16.27
CA VAL A 390 -14.53 -0.93 17.14
C VAL A 390 -13.99 -0.96 18.57
N GLU A 391 -14.44 -0.06 19.45
CA GLU A 391 -13.85 0.17 20.78
C GLU A 391 -13.99 -1.00 21.75
N ARG A 392 -14.86 -1.97 21.48
CA ARG A 392 -15.13 -3.06 22.41
C ARG A 392 -14.49 -4.35 21.96
N PRO A 393 -13.67 -5.01 22.81
CA PRO A 393 -13.50 -6.44 22.67
C PRO A 393 -14.90 -7.06 22.75
N PHE A 394 -15.20 -8.01 21.86
CA PHE A 394 -16.47 -8.72 21.79
C PHE A 394 -16.98 -9.16 23.18
N ASP A 395 -17.56 -8.25 23.93
CA ASP A 395 -18.23 -8.54 25.19
C ASP A 395 -19.70 -8.78 24.87
N TYR A 396 -20.09 -10.05 24.87
CA TYR A 396 -21.43 -10.56 24.53
C TYR A 396 -22.58 -9.92 25.35
N ALA A 397 -22.28 -8.99 26.26
CA ALA A 397 -23.26 -8.44 27.19
C ALA A 397 -23.94 -7.14 26.74
N GLN A 398 -23.42 -6.38 25.72
CA GLN A 398 -23.95 -5.05 25.39
C GLN A 398 -24.06 -4.69 23.90
N GLY A 399 -23.86 -5.60 22.98
CA GLY A 399 -24.03 -5.42 21.52
C GLY A 399 -23.64 -6.69 20.80
N SER A 400 -24.32 -7.02 19.69
CA SER A 400 -23.90 -8.18 18.90
C SER A 400 -22.75 -7.78 17.98
N PRO A 401 -21.77 -8.66 17.72
CA PRO A 401 -20.72 -8.42 16.71
C PRO A 401 -21.25 -7.99 15.36
N GLN A 402 -22.49 -8.38 15.04
CA GLN A 402 -23.20 -8.01 13.82
C GLN A 402 -23.62 -6.52 13.82
N GLU A 403 -24.03 -5.96 14.95
CA GLU A 403 -24.43 -4.54 15.06
C GLU A 403 -23.22 -3.62 14.87
N GLU A 404 -22.10 -3.96 15.48
CA GLU A 404 -20.85 -3.21 15.34
C GLU A 404 -20.32 -3.24 13.90
N MET A 405 -20.36 -4.41 13.28
CA MET A 405 -20.00 -4.57 11.88
C MET A 405 -20.92 -3.73 10.97
N LEU A 406 -22.22 -3.75 11.22
CA LEU A 406 -23.19 -2.93 10.47
C LEU A 406 -22.92 -1.44 10.65
N ALA A 407 -22.57 -0.99 11.85
CA ALA A 407 -22.19 0.40 12.11
C ALA A 407 -20.99 0.84 11.27
N VAL A 408 -19.94 0.00 11.19
CA VAL A 408 -18.77 0.27 10.33
C VAL A 408 -19.16 0.31 8.85
N VAL A 409 -19.98 -0.65 8.39
CA VAL A 409 -20.47 -0.70 7.01
C VAL A 409 -21.25 0.56 6.65
N GLU A 410 -22.16 1.02 7.50
CA GLU A 410 -22.96 2.22 7.30
C GLU A 410 -22.09 3.50 7.34
N ALA A 411 -21.11 3.56 8.22
CA ALA A 411 -20.14 4.67 8.26
C ALA A 411 -19.35 4.75 6.95
N ILE A 412 -18.84 3.62 6.43
CA ILE A 412 -18.13 3.59 5.14
C ILE A 412 -19.05 4.02 3.99
N LYS A 413 -20.28 3.50 3.92
CA LYS A 413 -21.23 3.87 2.87
C LYS A 413 -21.56 5.36 2.90
N SER A 414 -21.80 5.92 4.08
CA SER A 414 -22.10 7.34 4.27
C SER A 414 -20.91 8.23 3.89
N LEU A 415 -19.70 7.89 4.34
CA LEU A 415 -18.48 8.60 3.96
C LEU A 415 -18.21 8.51 2.45
N ARG A 416 -18.42 7.34 1.85
CA ARG A 416 -18.27 7.15 0.40
C ARG A 416 -19.29 8.00 -0.39
N ALA A 417 -20.54 8.05 0.05
CA ALA A 417 -21.55 8.89 -0.59
C ALA A 417 -21.16 10.38 -0.54
N LEU A 418 -20.69 10.87 0.62
CA LEU A 418 -20.18 12.23 0.74
C LEU A 418 -18.99 12.48 -0.18
N VAL A 419 -17.96 11.64 -0.12
CA VAL A 419 -16.75 11.77 -0.93
C VAL A 419 -17.07 11.73 -2.43
N SER A 420 -17.98 10.85 -2.86
CA SER A 420 -18.45 10.77 -4.25
C SER A 420 -19.20 12.03 -4.67
N SER A 421 -20.04 12.63 -3.81
CA SER A 421 -20.71 13.89 -4.08
C SER A 421 -19.75 15.06 -4.32
N LEU A 422 -18.52 14.96 -3.76
CA LEU A 422 -17.41 15.89 -3.94
C LEU A 422 -16.49 15.49 -5.12
N LYS A 423 -16.92 14.55 -5.96
CA LYS A 423 -16.13 13.97 -7.06
C LYS A 423 -14.82 13.32 -6.62
N GLY A 424 -14.74 12.93 -5.37
CA GLY A 424 -13.63 12.19 -4.79
C GLY A 424 -13.83 10.68 -4.86
N THR A 425 -12.86 9.94 -4.33
CA THR A 425 -12.90 8.46 -4.23
C THR A 425 -12.61 8.03 -2.80
N LEU A 426 -13.28 6.97 -2.33
CA LEU A 426 -12.99 6.33 -1.06
C LEU A 426 -12.81 4.83 -1.29
N VAL A 427 -11.61 4.31 -0.96
CA VAL A 427 -11.19 2.93 -1.14
C VAL A 427 -10.87 2.32 0.22
N ILE A 428 -11.27 1.07 0.45
CA ILE A 428 -10.91 0.31 1.63
C ILE A 428 -9.49 -0.26 1.41
N GLN A 429 -8.55 0.14 2.26
CA GLN A 429 -7.16 -0.33 2.22
C GLN A 429 -6.94 -1.64 2.96
N ASP A 430 -7.71 -1.84 4.02
CA ASP A 430 -7.72 -3.03 4.85
C ASP A 430 -9.02 -3.12 5.65
N ALA A 431 -9.58 -4.31 5.78
CA ALA A 431 -10.76 -4.58 6.60
C ALA A 431 -10.92 -6.08 6.83
N PRO A 432 -11.62 -6.50 7.89
CA PRO A 432 -12.06 -7.88 8.04
C PRO A 432 -12.89 -8.35 6.85
N ILE A 433 -12.83 -9.65 6.57
CA ILE A 433 -13.59 -10.27 5.47
C ILE A 433 -15.10 -10.00 5.60
N SER A 434 -15.61 -9.99 6.84
CA SER A 434 -17.02 -9.67 7.14
C SER A 434 -17.45 -8.28 6.64
N ILE A 435 -16.56 -7.31 6.63
CA ILE A 435 -16.79 -5.97 6.07
C ILE A 435 -16.65 -6.00 4.55
N LYS A 436 -15.58 -6.63 4.01
CA LYS A 436 -15.35 -6.71 2.56
C LYS A 436 -16.47 -7.44 1.80
N SER A 437 -17.16 -8.37 2.46
CA SER A 437 -18.31 -9.08 1.87
C SER A 437 -19.60 -8.21 1.76
N GLN A 438 -19.67 -7.09 2.49
CA GLN A 438 -20.85 -6.22 2.52
C GLN A 438 -20.66 -4.86 1.83
N VAL A 439 -19.39 -4.45 1.64
CA VAL A 439 -19.05 -3.17 0.99
C VAL A 439 -17.95 -3.43 -0.04
N ASP A 440 -18.22 -3.09 -1.29
CA ASP A 440 -17.18 -3.16 -2.32
C ASP A 440 -15.95 -2.35 -1.92
N VAL A 441 -14.76 -2.96 -2.05
CA VAL A 441 -13.49 -2.37 -1.62
C VAL A 441 -13.17 -1.10 -2.42
N TRP A 442 -13.46 -1.11 -3.73
CA TRP A 442 -13.08 -0.06 -4.65
C TRP A 442 -14.10 1.07 -4.75
N GLY A 443 -15.39 0.75 -4.51
CA GLY A 443 -16.50 1.66 -4.77
C GLY A 443 -16.82 1.80 -6.25
N ASP A 444 -17.44 2.90 -6.63
CA ASP A 444 -17.80 3.15 -8.03
C ASP A 444 -16.57 3.60 -8.83
N LEU A 445 -16.14 2.77 -9.77
CA LEU A 445 -15.03 3.05 -10.69
C LEU A 445 -15.47 3.85 -11.92
N GLY A 446 -16.78 4.12 -12.06
CA GLY A 446 -17.36 4.88 -13.16
C GLY A 446 -17.00 4.31 -14.55
N THR A 447 -16.76 5.19 -15.50
CA THR A 447 -16.39 4.80 -16.88
C THR A 447 -15.05 4.12 -17.00
N SER A 448 -14.16 4.27 -16.00
CA SER A 448 -12.83 3.66 -15.99
C SER A 448 -12.90 2.13 -15.86
N HIS A 449 -13.94 1.59 -15.23
CA HIS A 449 -14.15 0.14 -15.07
C HIS A 449 -14.03 -0.62 -16.39
N LYS A 450 -14.76 -0.17 -17.43
CA LYS A 450 -14.74 -0.82 -18.76
C LYS A 450 -13.35 -0.83 -19.42
N VAL A 451 -12.54 0.20 -19.17
CA VAL A 451 -11.17 0.27 -19.69
C VAL A 451 -10.27 -0.70 -18.93
N MET A 452 -10.42 -0.77 -17.62
CA MET A 452 -9.67 -1.67 -16.75
C MET A 452 -9.98 -3.13 -17.06
N GLU A 453 -11.26 -3.50 -17.25
CA GLU A 453 -11.68 -4.85 -17.70
C GLU A 453 -11.05 -5.23 -19.04
N LYS A 454 -11.08 -4.32 -20.02
CA LYS A 454 -10.44 -4.58 -21.33
C LYS A 454 -8.94 -4.81 -21.19
N LEU A 455 -8.26 -4.01 -20.35
CA LEU A 455 -6.84 -4.18 -20.07
C LEU A 455 -6.57 -5.53 -19.39
N LYS A 456 -7.35 -5.87 -18.35
CA LYS A 456 -7.22 -7.16 -17.67
C LYS A 456 -7.38 -8.32 -18.65
N ASN A 457 -8.44 -8.31 -19.46
CA ASN A 457 -8.70 -9.37 -20.45
C ASN A 457 -7.63 -9.44 -21.55
N LEU A 458 -7.00 -8.32 -21.90
CA LEU A 458 -5.91 -8.28 -22.87
C LEU A 458 -4.61 -8.85 -22.30
N PHE A 459 -4.30 -8.53 -21.05
CA PHE A 459 -3.05 -8.96 -20.38
C PHE A 459 -3.15 -10.35 -19.78
N ASP A 460 -4.30 -10.72 -19.26
CA ASP A 460 -4.56 -11.98 -18.57
C ASP A 460 -5.91 -12.59 -19.03
N PRO A 461 -5.97 -13.10 -20.26
CA PRO A 461 -7.21 -13.61 -20.85
C PRO A 461 -7.81 -14.81 -20.09
N TYR A 462 -6.99 -15.56 -19.36
CA TYR A 462 -7.41 -16.71 -18.57
C TYR A 462 -7.72 -16.37 -17.10
N GLN A 463 -7.60 -15.08 -16.71
CA GLN A 463 -7.85 -14.61 -15.35
C GLN A 463 -7.07 -15.37 -14.27
N ILE A 464 -5.80 -15.73 -14.55
CA ILE A 464 -4.98 -16.53 -13.64
C ILE A 464 -4.23 -15.68 -12.59
N LEU A 465 -3.99 -14.39 -12.83
CA LEU A 465 -3.27 -13.52 -11.90
C LEU A 465 -4.24 -12.80 -10.93
N ASN A 466 -4.16 -13.17 -9.65
CA ASN A 466 -4.97 -12.59 -8.58
C ASN A 466 -6.47 -12.46 -8.96
N PRO A 467 -7.15 -13.56 -9.37
CA PRO A 467 -8.54 -13.51 -9.84
C PRO A 467 -9.47 -12.93 -8.78
N GLY A 468 -10.40 -12.07 -9.20
CA GLY A 468 -11.37 -11.40 -8.32
C GLY A 468 -10.81 -10.26 -7.48
N ARG A 469 -9.50 -10.04 -7.44
CA ARG A 469 -8.84 -9.12 -6.51
C ARG A 469 -9.12 -7.65 -6.79
N PHE A 470 -9.15 -7.27 -8.07
CA PHE A 470 -9.33 -5.88 -8.49
C PHE A 470 -10.57 -5.71 -9.38
N ILE A 471 -10.59 -6.39 -10.51
CA ILE A 471 -11.66 -6.36 -11.52
C ILE A 471 -12.06 -7.78 -11.86
#